data_ba6c29a0bd937cfa38e531a86d3b1870
#
_entry.id   ba6c29a0bd937cfa38e531a86d3b1870
#
_cell.length_a   1.000
_cell.length_b   1.000
_cell.length_c   1.000
_cell.angle_alpha   90.00
_cell.angle_beta   90.00
_cell.angle_gamma   90.00
#
_symmetry.space_group_name_H-M   'P 1'
#
loop_
_entity.id
_entity.type
_entity.pdbx_description
1 polymer ?
#
loop_
_entity_poly.entity_id
_entity_poly.type
_entity_poly.pdbx_seq_one_letter_code
_entity_poly.pdbx_strand_id
1 'polypeptide(L)'
;MQPSTIQGWLRTLADLAPTYRKVVFTNVSTIFTAAVDDELIPKNPCKAASVRRPRSDLKKIVPWTRERVLAVRNELPERYRLVAWHGAGLGLRQGEIFALSPDDIDFETGEVQVRRQVKLFGGNAQVFGLPKGRKVRKVPLPGAVQDAITAYMTVHPPLDVSLPWNVRGGKPTTASLLLTSREKKALNRNYFNPFIWRPALQRVGVPDERENGCHALRHFFASTALHEGETIKAVSEYLGHADPGFTLRTYTHLMEDSAERTKRAIDSVFGANAPESTTHEDGST
;
A
#
# COMPACT_ATOMS: atom_id res chain seq x y z
N MET A 1 21.01 6.28 33.70
CA MET A 1 21.73 6.24 32.41
C MET A 1 21.91 7.67 31.89
N GLN A 2 23.11 8.06 31.42
CA GLN A 2 23.38 9.41 30.95
C GLN A 2 23.10 9.55 29.43
N PRO A 3 22.69 10.74 28.96
CA PRO A 3 22.52 11.00 27.52
C PRO A 3 23.75 10.68 26.66
N SER A 4 24.95 10.90 27.20
CA SER A 4 26.22 10.55 26.54
C SER A 4 26.36 9.04 26.27
N THR A 5 25.85 8.20 27.17
CA THR A 5 25.79 6.74 26.98
C THR A 5 24.93 6.37 25.79
N ILE A 6 23.75 7.02 25.64
CA ILE A 6 22.87 6.82 24.48
C ILE A 6 23.56 7.26 23.19
N GLN A 7 24.26 8.40 23.21
CA GLN A 7 25.00 8.89 22.04
C GLN A 7 26.17 7.96 21.66
N GLY A 8 26.89 7.41 22.67
CA GLY A 8 27.93 6.39 22.46
C GLY A 8 27.37 5.12 21.84
N TRP A 9 26.26 4.61 22.38
CA TRP A 9 25.57 3.44 21.83
C TRP A 9 25.10 3.68 20.38
N LEU A 10 24.56 4.85 20.05
CA LEU A 10 24.14 5.16 18.67
C LEU A 10 25.32 5.10 17.67
N ARG A 11 26.54 5.37 18.10
CA ARG A 11 27.74 5.23 17.25
C ARG A 11 28.04 3.77 16.93
N THR A 12 27.80 2.84 17.86
CA THR A 12 27.99 1.39 17.60
C THR A 12 27.01 0.81 16.59
N LEU A 13 25.92 1.55 16.30
CA LEU A 13 24.94 1.17 15.29
C LEU A 13 25.23 1.82 13.92
N ALA A 14 26.38 2.41 13.70
CA ALA A 14 26.68 3.18 12.48
C ALA A 14 26.57 2.35 11.19
N ASP A 15 26.93 1.07 11.25
CA ASP A 15 26.90 0.14 10.11
C ASP A 15 25.48 -0.37 9.74
N LEU A 16 24.51 -0.12 10.61
CA LEU A 16 23.13 -0.52 10.32
C LEU A 16 22.46 0.46 9.38
N ALA A 17 21.56 -0.04 8.53
CA ALA A 17 20.74 0.79 7.64
C ALA A 17 20.03 1.93 8.43
N PRO A 18 20.00 3.18 7.92
CA PRO A 18 19.46 4.34 8.63
C PRO A 18 18.04 4.15 9.16
N THR A 19 17.18 3.51 8.38
CA THR A 19 15.80 3.20 8.80
C THR A 19 15.77 2.22 9.97
N TYR A 20 16.67 1.21 9.98
CA TYR A 20 16.74 0.23 11.05
C TYR A 20 17.26 0.87 12.34
N ARG A 21 18.31 1.70 12.26
CA ARG A 21 18.80 2.50 13.40
C ARG A 21 17.70 3.33 14.04
N LYS A 22 16.87 3.99 13.20
CA LYS A 22 15.70 4.76 13.68
C LYS A 22 14.71 3.89 14.44
N VAL A 23 14.40 2.68 13.93
CA VAL A 23 13.47 1.75 14.58
C VAL A 23 14.03 1.31 15.95
N VAL A 24 15.30 0.87 15.99
CA VAL A 24 15.96 0.43 17.23
C VAL A 24 15.99 1.57 18.25
N PHE A 25 16.39 2.78 17.85
CA PHE A 25 16.36 3.95 18.72
C PHE A 25 14.95 4.26 19.25
N THR A 26 13.94 4.18 18.39
CA THR A 26 12.54 4.43 18.79
C THR A 26 12.08 3.42 19.84
N ASN A 27 12.38 2.13 19.65
CA ASN A 27 12.03 1.08 20.60
C ASN A 27 12.71 1.31 21.97
N VAL A 28 13.99 1.62 21.97
CA VAL A 28 14.73 1.93 23.21
C VAL A 28 14.15 3.19 23.88
N SER A 29 13.86 4.22 23.11
CA SER A 29 13.22 5.44 23.64
C SER A 29 11.84 5.18 24.24
N THR A 30 11.07 4.25 23.67
CA THR A 30 9.77 3.84 24.21
C THR A 30 9.91 3.12 25.54
N ILE A 31 10.91 2.22 25.67
CA ILE A 31 11.23 1.53 26.94
C ILE A 31 11.58 2.56 28.02
N PHE A 32 12.43 3.54 27.72
CA PHE A 32 12.76 4.58 28.68
C PHE A 32 11.58 5.53 28.99
N THR A 33 10.63 5.69 28.06
CA THR A 33 9.41 6.44 28.36
C THR A 33 8.55 5.67 29.36
N ALA A 34 8.35 4.37 29.16
CA ALA A 34 7.65 3.53 30.13
C ALA A 34 8.33 3.55 31.52
N ALA A 35 9.66 3.48 31.56
CA ALA A 35 10.39 3.59 32.84
C ALA A 35 10.23 4.95 33.54
N VAL A 36 9.97 6.04 32.82
CA VAL A 36 9.60 7.34 33.40
C VAL A 36 8.16 7.30 33.90
N ASP A 37 7.24 6.72 33.11
CA ASP A 37 5.82 6.59 33.48
C ASP A 37 5.65 5.70 34.72
N ASP A 38 6.51 4.69 34.89
CA ASP A 38 6.58 3.80 36.06
C ASP A 38 7.43 4.40 37.22
N GLU A 39 7.84 5.67 37.13
CA GLU A 39 8.64 6.40 38.13
C GLU A 39 10.03 5.76 38.45
N LEU A 40 10.52 4.83 37.61
CA LEU A 40 11.81 4.17 37.80
C LEU A 40 12.99 5.09 37.48
N ILE A 41 12.80 6.07 36.62
CA ILE A 41 13.79 7.10 36.25
C ILE A 41 13.11 8.47 36.08
N PRO A 42 13.77 9.58 36.45
CA PRO A 42 13.16 10.90 36.40
C PRO A 42 13.00 11.46 34.98
N LYS A 43 13.81 11.02 34.01
CA LYS A 43 13.83 11.53 32.63
C LYS A 43 14.27 10.47 31.65
N ASN A 44 13.67 10.49 30.44
CA ASN A 44 14.09 9.65 29.34
C ASN A 44 15.40 10.20 28.71
N PRO A 45 16.53 9.49 28.82
CA PRO A 45 17.82 9.96 28.30
C PRO A 45 17.85 10.09 26.76
N CYS A 46 16.99 9.36 26.02
CA CYS A 46 16.88 9.48 24.58
C CYS A 46 16.23 10.79 24.12
N LYS A 47 15.52 11.49 25.00
CA LYS A 47 14.86 12.78 24.69
C LYS A 47 15.73 14.00 24.99
N ALA A 48 16.94 13.80 25.54
CA ALA A 48 17.87 14.90 25.83
C ALA A 48 18.29 15.63 24.55
N ALA A 49 18.44 16.95 24.63
CA ALA A 49 18.82 17.79 23.49
C ALA A 49 20.19 17.42 22.89
N SER A 50 21.11 16.89 23.71
CA SER A 50 22.44 16.42 23.27
C SER A 50 22.40 15.11 22.47
N VAL A 51 21.28 14.36 22.46
CA VAL A 51 21.15 13.11 21.73
C VAL A 51 20.66 13.37 20.30
N ARG A 52 21.55 13.12 19.34
CA ARG A 52 21.21 13.20 17.90
C ARG A 52 20.41 11.99 17.47
N ARG A 53 19.11 12.19 17.29
CA ARG A 53 18.19 11.12 16.85
C ARG A 53 18.55 10.66 15.43
N PRO A 54 18.61 9.34 15.17
CA PRO A 54 18.80 8.85 13.81
C PRO A 54 17.69 9.36 12.86
N ARG A 55 18.10 9.94 11.75
CA ARG A 55 17.18 10.29 10.66
C ARG A 55 17.20 9.16 9.66
N SER A 56 16.08 8.86 9.07
CA SER A 56 16.00 8.03 7.87
C SER A 56 15.72 8.95 6.70
N ASP A 57 16.63 8.96 5.75
CA ASP A 57 16.33 9.58 4.47
C ASP A 57 15.23 8.73 3.82
N LEU A 58 14.06 9.30 3.70
CA LEU A 58 12.98 8.68 2.96
C LEU A 58 13.40 8.77 1.48
N LYS A 59 13.88 7.66 0.91
CA LYS A 59 14.05 7.59 -0.54
C LYS A 59 12.70 7.95 -1.18
N LYS A 60 12.73 8.87 -2.13
CA LYS A 60 11.54 9.17 -2.93
C LYS A 60 11.08 7.89 -3.60
N ILE A 61 9.80 7.59 -3.51
CA ILE A 61 9.21 6.46 -4.21
C ILE A 61 9.18 6.80 -5.69
N VAL A 62 9.79 5.95 -6.51
CA VAL A 62 9.64 5.97 -7.96
C VAL A 62 8.60 4.91 -8.32
N PRO A 63 7.38 5.29 -8.69
CA PRO A 63 6.34 4.34 -9.05
C PRO A 63 6.76 3.55 -10.30
N TRP A 64 6.28 2.32 -10.41
CA TRP A 64 6.40 1.58 -11.65
C TRP A 64 5.60 2.24 -12.77
N THR A 65 6.06 2.08 -14.00
CA THR A 65 5.28 2.45 -15.18
C THR A 65 4.19 1.41 -15.44
N ARG A 66 3.17 1.76 -16.23
CA ARG A 66 2.12 0.86 -16.68
C ARG A 66 2.72 -0.36 -17.39
N GLU A 67 3.69 -0.15 -18.28
CA GLU A 67 4.37 -1.20 -19.06
C GLU A 67 5.05 -2.20 -18.14
N ARG A 68 5.72 -1.73 -17.07
CA ARG A 68 6.37 -2.60 -16.08
C ARG A 68 5.34 -3.43 -15.31
N VAL A 69 4.23 -2.83 -14.88
CA VAL A 69 3.14 -3.56 -14.19
C VAL A 69 2.60 -4.66 -15.09
N LEU A 70 2.34 -4.36 -16.37
CA LEU A 70 1.81 -5.31 -17.34
C LEU A 70 2.82 -6.41 -17.66
N ALA A 71 4.11 -6.08 -17.83
CA ALA A 71 5.16 -7.04 -18.09
C ALA A 71 5.30 -8.04 -16.92
N VAL A 72 5.38 -7.56 -15.68
CA VAL A 72 5.45 -8.43 -14.49
C VAL A 72 4.19 -9.29 -14.37
N ARG A 73 3.00 -8.71 -14.58
CA ARG A 73 1.73 -9.47 -14.56
C ARG A 73 1.78 -10.64 -15.56
N ASN A 74 2.23 -10.40 -16.77
CA ASN A 74 2.24 -11.42 -17.83
C ASN A 74 3.22 -12.57 -17.51
N GLU A 75 4.31 -12.28 -16.81
CA GLU A 75 5.29 -13.26 -16.36
C GLU A 75 4.86 -14.05 -15.12
N LEU A 76 3.85 -13.56 -14.39
CA LEU A 76 3.27 -14.38 -13.32
C LEU A 76 2.56 -15.60 -13.91
N PRO A 77 2.70 -16.79 -13.29
CA PRO A 77 1.85 -17.93 -13.61
C PRO A 77 0.36 -17.50 -13.57
N GLU A 78 -0.44 -18.00 -14.50
CA GLU A 78 -1.84 -17.59 -14.69
C GLU A 78 -2.63 -17.54 -13.37
N ARG A 79 -2.52 -18.59 -12.55
CA ARG A 79 -3.12 -18.68 -11.21
C ARG A 79 -2.81 -17.49 -10.31
N TYR A 80 -1.72 -16.76 -10.53
CA TYR A 80 -1.27 -15.68 -9.65
C TYR A 80 -1.34 -14.30 -10.32
N ARG A 81 -1.76 -14.20 -11.58
CA ARG A 81 -1.87 -12.92 -12.30
C ARG A 81 -2.81 -11.93 -11.62
N LEU A 82 -3.84 -12.45 -10.93
CA LEU A 82 -4.78 -11.62 -10.18
C LEU A 82 -4.12 -10.81 -9.06
N VAL A 83 -2.93 -11.23 -8.55
CA VAL A 83 -2.14 -10.45 -7.60
C VAL A 83 -1.80 -9.06 -8.15
N ALA A 84 -1.46 -8.99 -9.44
CA ALA A 84 -1.14 -7.71 -10.07
C ALA A 84 -2.38 -6.81 -10.20
N TRP A 85 -3.53 -7.37 -10.56
CA TRP A 85 -4.80 -6.64 -10.62
C TRP A 85 -5.22 -6.10 -9.25
N HIS A 86 -5.15 -6.92 -8.22
CA HIS A 86 -5.53 -6.48 -6.87
C HIS A 86 -4.54 -5.44 -6.30
N GLY A 87 -3.24 -5.59 -6.59
CA GLY A 87 -2.23 -4.65 -6.12
C GLY A 87 -2.24 -3.32 -6.85
N ALA A 88 -2.26 -3.35 -8.21
CA ALA A 88 -2.19 -2.17 -9.05
C ALA A 88 -3.57 -1.54 -9.33
N GLY A 89 -4.65 -2.32 -9.30
CA GLY A 89 -6.00 -1.82 -9.57
C GLY A 89 -6.83 -1.48 -8.33
N LEU A 90 -6.50 -2.05 -7.16
CA LEU A 90 -7.23 -1.82 -5.90
C LEU A 90 -6.32 -1.27 -4.78
N GLY A 91 -5.02 -1.15 -5.00
CA GLY A 91 -4.08 -0.67 -3.99
C GLY A 91 -3.95 -1.56 -2.75
N LEU A 92 -4.29 -2.85 -2.84
CA LEU A 92 -4.29 -3.75 -1.70
C LEU A 92 -2.88 -4.12 -1.25
N ARG A 93 -2.71 -4.35 0.06
CA ARG A 93 -1.49 -4.95 0.61
C ARG A 93 -1.43 -6.44 0.30
N GLN A 94 -0.24 -7.01 0.16
CA GLN A 94 -0.07 -8.44 -0.18
C GLN A 94 -0.91 -9.38 0.71
N GLY A 95 -0.96 -9.16 2.02
CA GLY A 95 -1.78 -9.98 2.91
C GLY A 95 -3.29 -9.80 2.70
N GLU A 96 -3.73 -8.62 2.27
CA GLU A 96 -5.11 -8.32 1.91
C GLU A 96 -5.46 -8.99 0.56
N ILE A 97 -4.56 -8.92 -0.42
CA ILE A 97 -4.69 -9.63 -1.71
C ILE A 97 -4.90 -11.13 -1.50
N PHE A 98 -4.13 -11.74 -0.59
CA PHE A 98 -4.21 -13.18 -0.30
C PHE A 98 -5.46 -13.59 0.50
N ALA A 99 -6.18 -12.63 1.06
CA ALA A 99 -7.38 -12.87 1.86
C ALA A 99 -8.67 -12.42 1.19
N LEU A 100 -8.60 -11.89 -0.04
CA LEU A 100 -9.79 -11.38 -0.73
C LEU A 100 -10.71 -12.52 -1.15
N SER A 101 -11.99 -12.34 -0.88
CA SER A 101 -13.08 -13.26 -1.19
C SER A 101 -14.06 -12.60 -2.18
N PRO A 102 -14.76 -13.36 -3.00
CA PRO A 102 -15.90 -12.80 -3.74
C PRO A 102 -16.93 -12.09 -2.85
N ASP A 103 -17.16 -12.61 -1.63
CA ASP A 103 -18.08 -11.99 -0.66
C ASP A 103 -17.64 -10.62 -0.15
N ASP A 104 -16.42 -10.20 -0.49
CA ASP A 104 -15.91 -8.86 -0.19
C ASP A 104 -16.19 -7.88 -1.32
N ILE A 105 -16.74 -8.34 -2.44
CA ILE A 105 -16.91 -7.58 -3.67
C ILE A 105 -18.39 -7.38 -3.93
N ASP A 106 -18.80 -6.13 -3.96
CA ASP A 106 -20.10 -5.73 -4.44
C ASP A 106 -19.96 -5.33 -5.92
N PHE A 107 -20.38 -6.24 -6.79
CA PHE A 107 -20.31 -6.05 -8.25
C PHE A 107 -21.36 -5.07 -8.77
N GLU A 108 -22.44 -4.83 -8.03
CA GLU A 108 -23.51 -3.90 -8.41
C GLU A 108 -23.11 -2.46 -8.11
N THR A 109 -22.59 -2.22 -6.90
CA THR A 109 -22.17 -0.87 -6.49
C THR A 109 -20.71 -0.55 -6.93
N GLY A 110 -19.97 -1.53 -7.41
CA GLY A 110 -18.57 -1.36 -7.81
C GLY A 110 -17.67 -1.06 -6.62
N GLU A 111 -17.82 -1.76 -5.51
CA GLU A 111 -17.03 -1.56 -4.29
C GLU A 111 -16.38 -2.86 -3.80
N VAL A 112 -15.17 -2.75 -3.24
CA VAL A 112 -14.46 -3.85 -2.57
C VAL A 112 -14.28 -3.50 -1.10
N GLN A 113 -14.79 -4.36 -0.22
CA GLN A 113 -14.65 -4.22 1.22
C GLN A 113 -13.40 -4.96 1.73
N VAL A 114 -12.35 -4.25 2.07
CA VAL A 114 -11.11 -4.81 2.62
C VAL A 114 -11.27 -5.03 4.12
N ARG A 115 -11.69 -6.22 4.53
CA ARG A 115 -12.06 -6.56 5.92
C ARG A 115 -11.12 -7.55 6.60
N ARG A 116 -10.22 -8.22 5.85
CA ARG A 116 -9.25 -9.18 6.42
C ARG A 116 -7.94 -9.20 5.65
N GLN A 117 -6.96 -9.83 6.24
CA GLN A 117 -5.67 -10.15 5.62
C GLN A 117 -5.16 -11.52 6.12
N VAL A 118 -4.37 -12.20 5.29
CA VAL A 118 -3.55 -13.33 5.72
C VAL A 118 -2.27 -12.78 6.35
N LYS A 119 -1.97 -13.18 7.58
CA LYS A 119 -0.75 -12.85 8.31
C LYS A 119 0.06 -14.11 8.61
N LEU A 120 1.37 -13.96 8.78
CA LEU A 120 2.23 -14.96 9.37
C LEU A 120 2.40 -14.68 10.86
N PHE A 121 2.19 -15.66 11.69
CA PHE A 121 2.30 -15.59 13.13
C PHE A 121 3.26 -16.67 13.63
N GLY A 122 4.33 -16.28 14.32
CA GLY A 122 5.29 -17.21 14.90
C GLY A 122 5.91 -18.16 13.87
N GLY A 123 6.65 -17.64 12.90
CA GLY A 123 7.23 -18.40 11.79
C GLY A 123 6.31 -18.46 10.56
N ASN A 124 5.93 -19.66 10.11
CA ASN A 124 5.09 -19.84 8.91
C ASN A 124 3.61 -20.10 9.19
N ALA A 125 3.16 -20.04 10.44
CA ALA A 125 1.75 -20.23 10.75
C ALA A 125 0.92 -19.09 10.16
N GLN A 126 -0.09 -19.45 9.37
CA GLN A 126 -0.99 -18.48 8.75
C GLN A 126 -2.22 -18.26 9.66
N VAL A 127 -2.62 -17.02 9.77
CA VAL A 127 -3.85 -16.61 10.46
C VAL A 127 -4.57 -15.55 9.63
N PHE A 128 -5.89 -15.52 9.72
CA PHE A 128 -6.64 -14.34 9.31
C PHE A 128 -6.55 -13.26 10.38
N GLY A 129 -6.76 -12.02 10.00
CA GLY A 129 -6.90 -10.91 10.93
C GLY A 129 -7.30 -9.63 10.24
N LEU A 130 -7.69 -8.62 11.01
CA LEU A 130 -8.02 -7.32 10.46
C LEU A 130 -6.86 -6.71 9.66
N PRO A 131 -7.14 -5.90 8.65
CA PRO A 131 -6.14 -5.12 7.93
C PRO A 131 -5.23 -4.33 8.88
N LYS A 132 -4.06 -3.91 8.37
CA LYS A 132 -3.13 -3.09 9.18
C LYS A 132 -3.84 -1.82 9.67
N GLY A 133 -3.72 -1.51 10.97
CA GLY A 133 -4.43 -0.42 11.61
C GLY A 133 -5.83 -0.78 12.10
N ARG A 134 -6.24 -2.04 11.97
CA ARG A 134 -7.55 -2.59 12.41
C ARG A 134 -8.77 -1.90 11.78
N LYS A 135 -8.60 -1.22 10.65
CA LYS A 135 -9.68 -0.53 9.94
C LYS A 135 -10.13 -1.34 8.73
N VAL A 136 -11.42 -1.67 8.70
CA VAL A 136 -12.11 -2.09 7.49
C VAL A 136 -12.28 -0.85 6.61
N ARG A 137 -12.14 -1.01 5.29
CA ARG A 137 -12.30 0.08 4.34
C ARG A 137 -12.93 -0.41 3.05
N LYS A 138 -13.52 0.50 2.32
CA LYS A 138 -14.00 0.30 0.96
C LYS A 138 -13.00 0.88 -0.03
N VAL A 139 -12.88 0.22 -1.18
CA VAL A 139 -12.07 0.66 -2.32
C VAL A 139 -12.95 0.56 -3.56
N PRO A 140 -12.94 1.56 -4.45
CA PRO A 140 -13.66 1.47 -5.72
C PRO A 140 -13.16 0.28 -6.55
N LEU A 141 -14.07 -0.42 -7.22
CA LEU A 141 -13.79 -1.52 -8.12
C LEU A 141 -13.82 -1.01 -9.57
N PRO A 142 -12.68 -0.78 -10.22
CA PRO A 142 -12.68 -0.40 -11.64
C PRO A 142 -13.19 -1.54 -12.53
N GLY A 143 -13.94 -1.23 -13.59
CA GLY A 143 -14.52 -2.22 -14.50
C GLY A 143 -13.51 -3.24 -15.04
N ALA A 144 -12.32 -2.79 -15.46
CA ALA A 144 -11.29 -3.69 -15.93
C ALA A 144 -10.77 -4.68 -14.85
N VAL A 145 -10.82 -4.30 -13.56
CA VAL A 145 -10.48 -5.20 -12.45
C VAL A 145 -11.61 -6.17 -12.18
N GLN A 146 -12.85 -5.72 -12.27
CA GLN A 146 -14.05 -6.55 -12.20
C GLN A 146 -14.04 -7.64 -13.27
N ASP A 147 -13.79 -7.27 -14.53
CA ASP A 147 -13.71 -8.21 -15.65
C ASP A 147 -12.60 -9.25 -15.42
N ALA A 148 -11.44 -8.80 -14.96
CA ALA A 148 -10.32 -9.69 -14.66
C ALA A 148 -10.64 -10.68 -13.54
N ILE A 149 -11.36 -10.25 -12.49
CA ILE A 149 -11.80 -11.12 -11.39
C ILE A 149 -12.82 -12.14 -11.91
N THR A 150 -13.82 -11.69 -12.67
CA THR A 150 -14.87 -12.54 -13.23
C THR A 150 -14.29 -13.60 -14.15
N ALA A 151 -13.43 -13.20 -15.10
CA ALA A 151 -12.73 -14.13 -15.96
C ALA A 151 -11.84 -15.11 -15.19
N TYR A 152 -11.16 -14.64 -14.16
CA TYR A 152 -10.32 -15.50 -13.31
C TYR A 152 -11.16 -16.56 -12.59
N MET A 153 -12.31 -16.21 -12.03
CA MET A 153 -13.18 -17.14 -11.30
C MET A 153 -13.74 -18.28 -12.19
N THR A 154 -13.89 -18.06 -13.50
CA THR A 154 -14.32 -19.13 -14.43
C THR A 154 -13.28 -20.25 -14.58
N VAL A 155 -11.99 -19.91 -14.48
CA VAL A 155 -10.87 -20.86 -14.61
C VAL A 155 -10.39 -21.36 -13.24
N HIS A 156 -10.44 -20.50 -12.25
CA HIS A 156 -9.98 -20.73 -10.88
C HIS A 156 -11.09 -20.39 -9.88
N PRO A 157 -12.07 -21.28 -9.69
CA PRO A 157 -13.17 -21.02 -8.75
C PRO A 157 -12.62 -20.79 -7.34
N PRO A 158 -13.25 -19.90 -6.57
CA PRO A 158 -12.88 -19.62 -5.18
C PRO A 158 -12.92 -20.87 -4.33
N LEU A 159 -12.04 -20.95 -3.35
CA LEU A 159 -11.93 -22.12 -2.47
C LEU A 159 -12.04 -21.71 -1.00
N ASP A 160 -12.79 -22.48 -0.23
CA ASP A 160 -12.94 -22.28 1.20
C ASP A 160 -11.65 -22.63 1.94
N VAL A 161 -11.13 -21.67 2.68
CA VAL A 161 -9.94 -21.82 3.50
C VAL A 161 -10.26 -21.40 4.92
N SER A 162 -9.99 -22.31 5.88
CA SER A 162 -10.14 -22.06 7.30
C SER A 162 -8.80 -21.75 7.94
N LEU A 163 -8.67 -20.61 8.59
CA LEU A 163 -7.51 -20.21 9.37
C LEU A 163 -7.94 -19.69 10.74
N PRO A 164 -7.08 -19.82 11.77
CA PRO A 164 -7.32 -19.20 13.07
C PRO A 164 -7.40 -17.66 12.92
N TRP A 165 -8.24 -17.01 13.73
CA TRP A 165 -8.33 -15.56 13.75
C TRP A 165 -7.31 -14.93 14.69
N ASN A 166 -6.49 -14.01 14.19
CA ASN A 166 -5.48 -13.18 14.83
C ASN A 166 -4.29 -13.93 15.47
N VAL A 167 -4.46 -15.08 16.07
CA VAL A 167 -3.43 -15.83 16.77
C VAL A 167 -3.55 -17.33 16.46
N ARG A 168 -2.51 -18.11 16.68
CA ARG A 168 -2.47 -19.57 16.38
C ARG A 168 -3.63 -20.37 16.97
N GLY A 169 -4.04 -20.08 18.19
CA GLY A 169 -5.16 -20.70 18.88
C GLY A 169 -6.49 -19.95 18.74
N GLY A 170 -6.55 -18.98 17.82
CA GLY A 170 -7.76 -18.19 17.62
C GLY A 170 -8.92 -18.97 17.06
N LYS A 171 -10.13 -18.41 17.14
CA LYS A 171 -11.34 -19.02 16.59
C LYS A 171 -11.14 -19.32 15.10
N PRO A 172 -11.37 -20.58 14.65
CA PRO A 172 -11.34 -20.89 13.22
C PRO A 172 -12.34 -20.02 12.45
N THR A 173 -11.87 -19.44 11.38
CA THR A 173 -12.67 -18.58 10.50
C THR A 173 -12.47 -19.07 9.07
N THR A 174 -13.57 -19.32 8.36
CA THR A 174 -13.56 -19.74 6.96
C THR A 174 -13.85 -18.55 6.05
N ALA A 175 -13.14 -18.47 4.94
CA ALA A 175 -13.41 -17.54 3.87
C ALA A 175 -13.16 -18.22 2.52
N SER A 176 -14.02 -17.94 1.56
CA SER A 176 -13.85 -18.39 0.17
C SER A 176 -12.84 -17.50 -0.51
N LEU A 177 -11.62 -17.96 -0.75
CA LEU A 177 -10.52 -17.14 -1.25
C LEU A 177 -10.43 -17.19 -2.78
N LEU A 178 -10.26 -16.03 -3.40
CA LEU A 178 -9.98 -15.92 -4.85
C LEU A 178 -8.62 -16.52 -5.19
N LEU A 179 -7.60 -16.31 -4.35
CA LEU A 179 -6.24 -16.74 -4.58
C LEU A 179 -5.82 -17.81 -3.58
N THR A 180 -5.52 -19.01 -4.09
CA THR A 180 -5.02 -20.12 -3.29
C THR A 180 -3.76 -20.73 -3.89
N SER A 181 -2.99 -21.45 -3.08
CA SER A 181 -1.86 -22.26 -3.56
C SER A 181 -2.35 -23.47 -4.39
N ARG A 182 -1.40 -24.17 -5.01
CA ARG A 182 -1.71 -25.44 -5.73
C ARG A 182 -2.27 -26.50 -4.78
N GLU A 183 -1.90 -26.45 -3.50
CA GLU A 183 -2.37 -27.35 -2.43
C GLU A 183 -3.71 -26.87 -1.82
N LYS A 184 -4.41 -25.96 -2.48
CA LYS A 184 -5.71 -25.41 -2.04
C LYS A 184 -5.65 -24.74 -0.64
N LYS A 185 -4.53 -24.11 -0.30
CA LYS A 185 -4.31 -23.39 0.96
C LYS A 185 -4.18 -21.90 0.72
N ALA A 186 -4.34 -21.07 1.75
CA ALA A 186 -4.03 -19.66 1.69
C ALA A 186 -2.59 -19.42 1.21
N LEU A 187 -2.38 -18.40 0.39
CA LEU A 187 -1.04 -18.06 -0.08
C LEU A 187 -0.16 -17.60 1.08
N ASN A 188 1.08 -18.11 1.09
CA ASN A 188 2.11 -17.73 2.05
C ASN A 188 3.13 -16.83 1.38
N ARG A 189 3.34 -15.63 1.92
CA ARG A 189 4.30 -14.66 1.35
C ARG A 189 5.75 -15.19 1.31
N ASN A 190 6.14 -16.06 2.30
CA ASN A 190 7.48 -16.65 2.35
C ASN A 190 7.71 -17.70 1.27
N TYR A 191 6.63 -18.21 0.65
CA TYR A 191 6.68 -19.02 -0.55
C TYR A 191 6.48 -18.16 -1.81
N PHE A 192 5.44 -17.32 -1.81
CA PHE A 192 5.06 -16.53 -2.99
C PHE A 192 6.20 -15.61 -3.45
N ASN A 193 6.83 -14.89 -2.52
CA ASN A 193 7.85 -13.91 -2.91
C ASN A 193 9.09 -14.57 -3.55
N PRO A 194 9.75 -15.58 -2.96
CA PRO A 194 10.95 -16.16 -3.56
C PRO A 194 10.67 -17.05 -4.78
N PHE A 195 9.53 -17.75 -4.83
CA PHE A 195 9.29 -18.77 -5.86
C PHE A 195 8.35 -18.32 -6.98
N ILE A 196 7.59 -17.25 -6.81
CA ILE A 196 6.64 -16.74 -7.80
C ILE A 196 6.98 -15.32 -8.23
N TRP A 197 7.08 -14.41 -7.25
CA TRP A 197 7.25 -12.99 -7.53
C TRP A 197 8.64 -12.66 -8.09
N ARG A 198 9.70 -13.04 -7.38
CA ARG A 198 11.10 -12.78 -7.80
C ARG A 198 11.44 -13.36 -9.16
N PRO A 199 11.11 -14.63 -9.49
CA PRO A 199 11.32 -15.15 -10.82
C PRO A 199 10.58 -14.35 -11.92
N ALA A 200 9.38 -13.85 -11.65
CA ALA A 200 8.68 -12.98 -12.60
C ALA A 200 9.42 -11.66 -12.82
N LEU A 201 9.94 -11.02 -11.74
CA LEU A 201 10.77 -9.82 -11.85
C LEU A 201 12.03 -10.07 -12.69
N GLN A 202 12.73 -11.16 -12.43
CA GLN A 202 13.96 -11.51 -13.14
C GLN A 202 13.73 -11.67 -14.65
N ARG A 203 12.63 -12.31 -15.06
CA ARG A 203 12.29 -12.50 -16.48
C ARG A 203 12.05 -11.21 -17.25
N VAL A 204 11.64 -10.14 -16.55
CA VAL A 204 11.43 -8.81 -17.14
C VAL A 204 12.58 -7.83 -16.85
N GLY A 205 13.72 -8.32 -16.32
CA GLY A 205 14.89 -7.50 -16.04
C GLY A 205 14.69 -6.50 -14.87
N VAL A 206 13.73 -6.74 -13.98
CA VAL A 206 13.53 -5.90 -12.79
C VAL A 206 14.37 -6.43 -11.63
N PRO A 207 15.24 -5.60 -11.01
CA PRO A 207 16.11 -6.04 -9.92
C PRO A 207 15.31 -6.57 -8.71
N ASP A 208 15.85 -7.61 -8.04
CA ASP A 208 15.28 -8.13 -6.78
C ASP A 208 15.67 -7.21 -5.61
N GLU A 209 15.11 -6.03 -5.58
CA GLU A 209 15.30 -5.04 -4.54
C GLU A 209 14.02 -4.88 -3.72
N ARG A 210 14.17 -4.36 -2.49
CA ARG A 210 13.04 -4.14 -1.58
C ARG A 210 11.94 -3.25 -2.20
N GLU A 211 12.33 -2.30 -3.04
CA GLU A 211 11.45 -1.36 -3.71
C GLU A 211 10.58 -2.06 -4.77
N ASN A 212 11.04 -3.20 -5.30
CA ASN A 212 10.36 -4.00 -6.32
C ASN A 212 9.53 -5.16 -5.75
N GLY A 213 9.28 -5.19 -4.44
CA GLY A 213 8.33 -6.14 -3.85
C GLY A 213 6.89 -5.87 -4.30
N CYS A 214 5.95 -6.78 -3.98
CA CYS A 214 4.52 -6.62 -4.31
C CYS A 214 3.94 -5.25 -3.88
N HIS A 215 4.58 -4.55 -2.96
CA HIS A 215 4.16 -3.21 -2.53
C HIS A 215 4.33 -2.15 -3.62
N ALA A 216 5.19 -2.38 -4.61
CA ALA A 216 5.34 -1.52 -5.78
C ALA A 216 4.03 -1.37 -6.57
N LEU A 217 3.21 -2.43 -6.66
CA LEU A 217 1.89 -2.38 -7.29
C LEU A 217 0.96 -1.39 -6.59
N ARG A 218 1.00 -1.37 -5.27
CA ARG A 218 0.20 -0.42 -4.48
C ARG A 218 0.73 1.02 -4.61
N HIS A 219 2.03 1.21 -4.78
CA HIS A 219 2.59 2.52 -5.10
C HIS A 219 2.15 2.99 -6.47
N PHE A 220 2.08 2.09 -7.45
CA PHE A 220 1.52 2.36 -8.77
C PHE A 220 0.06 2.83 -8.64
N PHE A 221 -0.82 2.09 -7.94
CA PHE A 221 -2.21 2.52 -7.71
C PHE A 221 -2.30 3.93 -7.15
N ALA A 222 -1.55 4.21 -6.07
CA ALA A 222 -1.60 5.50 -5.40
C ALA A 222 -1.12 6.65 -6.30
N SER A 223 -0.02 6.44 -7.03
CA SER A 223 0.53 7.45 -7.94
C SER A 223 -0.38 7.70 -9.13
N THR A 224 -0.97 6.65 -9.72
CA THR A 224 -1.93 6.77 -10.82
C THR A 224 -3.17 7.53 -10.38
N ALA A 225 -3.79 7.16 -9.25
CA ALA A 225 -4.97 7.85 -8.74
C ALA A 225 -4.71 9.33 -8.47
N LEU A 226 -3.57 9.68 -7.86
CA LEU A 226 -3.20 11.08 -7.62
C LEU A 226 -2.88 11.84 -8.90
N HIS A 227 -2.25 11.19 -9.87
CA HIS A 227 -1.96 11.79 -11.19
C HIS A 227 -3.25 12.13 -11.93
N GLU A 228 -4.23 11.22 -11.89
CA GLU A 228 -5.57 11.41 -12.49
C GLU A 228 -6.46 12.37 -11.69
N GLY A 229 -5.96 12.96 -10.62
CA GLY A 229 -6.65 14.03 -9.89
C GLY A 229 -7.43 13.61 -8.67
N GLU A 230 -7.33 12.35 -8.24
CA GLU A 230 -7.96 11.94 -6.99
C GLU A 230 -7.36 12.66 -5.79
N THR A 231 -8.16 12.92 -4.77
CA THR A 231 -7.74 13.64 -3.58
C THR A 231 -6.81 12.79 -2.70
N ILE A 232 -5.85 13.45 -2.03
CA ILE A 232 -4.96 12.79 -1.06
C ILE A 232 -5.77 12.10 0.03
N LYS A 233 -6.91 12.70 0.44
CA LYS A 233 -7.80 12.14 1.46
C LYS A 233 -8.38 10.82 0.99
N ALA A 234 -9.00 10.78 -0.20
CA ALA A 234 -9.61 9.57 -0.75
C ALA A 234 -8.55 8.47 -0.99
N VAL A 235 -7.41 8.79 -1.62
CA VAL A 235 -6.31 7.83 -1.79
C VAL A 235 -5.81 7.30 -0.45
N SER A 236 -5.69 8.14 0.58
CA SER A 236 -5.31 7.72 1.93
C SER A 236 -6.32 6.74 2.53
N GLU A 237 -7.62 6.99 2.34
CA GLU A 237 -8.71 6.12 2.78
C GLU A 237 -8.68 4.78 2.04
N TYR A 238 -8.57 4.77 0.71
CA TYR A 238 -8.46 3.54 -0.11
C TYR A 238 -7.23 2.72 0.26
N LEU A 239 -6.12 3.38 0.53
CA LEU A 239 -4.91 2.71 1.01
C LEU A 239 -5.02 2.26 2.50
N GLY A 240 -5.95 2.79 3.28
CA GLY A 240 -6.06 2.54 4.71
C GLY A 240 -4.83 3.03 5.48
N HIS A 241 -4.39 4.24 5.19
CA HIS A 241 -3.41 4.95 5.99
C HIS A 241 -4.10 5.59 7.19
N ALA A 242 -3.47 5.54 8.37
CA ALA A 242 -4.03 6.14 9.58
C ALA A 242 -3.92 7.67 9.57
N ASP A 243 -2.92 8.19 8.84
CA ASP A 243 -2.61 9.62 8.71
C ASP A 243 -2.52 9.98 7.22
N PRO A 244 -3.42 10.84 6.70
CA PRO A 244 -3.32 11.36 5.33
C PRO A 244 -2.01 12.11 5.06
N GLY A 245 -1.40 12.71 6.08
CA GLY A 245 -0.08 13.31 5.99
C GLY A 245 1.03 12.33 5.59
N PHE A 246 0.86 11.04 5.89
CA PHE A 246 1.77 10.02 5.37
C PHE A 246 1.66 9.90 3.85
N THR A 247 0.44 9.85 3.30
CA THR A 247 0.20 9.82 1.85
C THR A 247 0.78 11.07 1.19
N LEU A 248 0.50 12.24 1.75
CA LEU A 248 1.04 13.51 1.27
C LEU A 248 2.57 13.46 1.20
N ARG A 249 3.26 13.20 2.30
CA ARG A 249 4.74 13.15 2.34
C ARG A 249 5.34 12.08 1.41
N THR A 250 4.60 11.00 1.16
CA THR A 250 5.07 9.88 0.36
C THR A 250 4.96 10.16 -1.14
N TYR A 251 3.91 10.88 -1.57
CA TYR A 251 3.55 11.02 -2.99
C TYR A 251 3.53 12.46 -3.51
N THR A 252 3.75 13.49 -2.67
CA THR A 252 3.70 14.92 -3.09
C THR A 252 4.59 15.21 -4.30
N HIS A 253 5.75 14.57 -4.38
CA HIS A 253 6.70 14.77 -5.48
C HIS A 253 6.21 14.26 -6.84
N LEU A 254 5.06 13.55 -6.88
CA LEU A 254 4.43 13.02 -8.09
C LEU A 254 3.25 13.90 -8.57
N MET A 255 2.99 15.02 -7.88
CA MET A 255 1.86 15.92 -8.16
C MET A 255 2.28 17.17 -8.95
N GLU A 256 3.29 17.04 -9.82
CA GLU A 256 3.90 18.20 -10.53
C GLU A 256 2.95 18.92 -11.50
N ASP A 257 1.89 18.27 -11.99
CA ASP A 257 0.92 18.84 -12.95
C ASP A 257 -0.26 19.59 -12.32
N SER A 258 -0.14 20.02 -11.07
CA SER A 258 -1.24 20.71 -10.38
C SER A 258 -1.59 22.07 -11.02
N ALA A 259 -0.64 22.76 -11.64
CA ALA A 259 -0.84 24.06 -12.25
C ALA A 259 -1.78 23.99 -13.47
N GLU A 260 -1.55 23.04 -14.39
CA GLU A 260 -2.38 22.87 -15.56
C GLU A 260 -3.80 22.37 -15.22
N ARG A 261 -3.92 21.53 -14.21
CA ARG A 261 -5.24 21.12 -13.69
C ARG A 261 -5.99 22.28 -13.07
N THR A 262 -5.30 23.13 -12.31
CA THR A 262 -5.90 24.33 -11.72
C THR A 262 -6.38 25.29 -12.80
N LYS A 263 -5.56 25.56 -13.83
CA LYS A 263 -5.97 26.38 -14.96
C LYS A 263 -7.23 25.83 -15.61
N ARG A 264 -7.22 24.55 -16.02
CA ARG A 264 -8.39 23.91 -16.65
C ARG A 264 -9.65 23.96 -15.78
N ALA A 265 -9.51 23.73 -14.47
CA ALA A 265 -10.64 23.79 -13.55
C ALA A 265 -11.22 25.21 -13.44
N ILE A 266 -10.37 26.24 -13.40
CA ILE A 266 -10.80 27.62 -13.35
C ILE A 266 -11.38 28.04 -14.71
N ASP A 267 -10.73 27.68 -15.83
CA ASP A 267 -11.23 27.96 -17.17
C ASP A 267 -12.59 27.31 -17.44
N SER A 268 -12.86 26.13 -16.88
CA SER A 268 -14.18 25.50 -17.01
C SER A 268 -15.31 26.28 -16.32
N VAL A 269 -14.99 27.05 -15.29
CA VAL A 269 -15.96 27.88 -14.57
C VAL A 269 -16.17 29.24 -15.25
N PHE A 270 -15.10 29.86 -15.72
CA PHE A 270 -15.14 31.20 -16.27
C PHE A 270 -15.16 31.25 -17.81
N GLY A 271 -14.67 30.21 -18.49
CA GLY A 271 -14.65 30.13 -19.95
C GLY A 271 -16.04 29.90 -20.57
N ALA A 272 -16.99 29.36 -19.82
CA ALA A 272 -18.38 29.20 -20.30
C ALA A 272 -19.19 30.53 -20.42
N ASN A 273 -18.65 31.64 -19.94
CA ASN A 273 -19.27 32.98 -19.97
C ASN A 273 -18.52 33.98 -20.87
N ALA A 274 -17.74 33.53 -21.84
CA ALA A 274 -17.24 34.44 -22.85
C ALA A 274 -18.45 34.93 -23.71
N PRO A 275 -18.74 36.24 -23.77
CA PRO A 275 -19.84 36.75 -24.59
C PRO A 275 -19.58 36.38 -26.05
N GLU A 276 -20.59 35.76 -26.68
CA GLU A 276 -20.58 35.57 -28.13
C GLU A 276 -20.31 36.92 -28.78
N SER A 277 -19.22 37.01 -29.52
CA SER A 277 -18.93 38.20 -30.34
C SER A 277 -20.01 38.29 -31.41
N THR A 278 -20.99 39.19 -31.21
CA THR A 278 -21.93 39.59 -32.22
C THR A 278 -21.13 40.23 -33.37
N THR A 279 -20.89 39.47 -34.40
CA THR A 279 -20.53 39.99 -35.71
C THR A 279 -21.71 40.79 -36.23
N HIS A 280 -21.66 42.13 -36.10
CA HIS A 280 -22.46 43.03 -36.89
C HIS A 280 -22.03 42.87 -38.34
N GLU A 281 -22.82 42.18 -39.15
CA GLU A 281 -22.83 42.39 -40.60
C GLU A 281 -23.41 43.74 -40.87
N ASP A 282 -22.52 44.73 -41.16
CA ASP A 282 -22.92 45.97 -41.78
C ASP A 282 -23.30 45.68 -43.22
N GLY A 283 -24.61 45.64 -43.47
CA GLY A 283 -25.15 45.74 -44.79
C GLY A 283 -25.02 47.22 -45.28
N SER A 284 -24.25 47.41 -46.33
CA SER A 284 -24.27 48.64 -47.15
C SER A 284 -24.56 48.25 -48.58
N THR A 285 -25.70 48.75 -49.02
CA THR A 285 -26.21 49.01 -50.37
C THR A 285 -25.19 49.13 -51.47
#